data_91cd5c4e95172e74867dde4d8297c870
#
_entry.id   91cd5c4e95172e74867dde4d8297c870
#
_cell.length_a   1.000
_cell.length_b   1.000
_cell.length_c   1.000
_cell.angle_alpha   90.00
_cell.angle_beta   90.00
_cell.angle_gamma   90.00
#
_symmetry.space_group_name_H-M   'P 1'
#
loop_
_entity.id
_entity.type
_entity.pdbx_description
1 polymer ?
#
loop_
_entity_poly.entity_id
_entity_poly.type
_entity_poly.pdbx_seq_one_letter_code
_entity_poly.pdbx_strand_id
1 'polypeptide(L)'
;RRAPGRNEDVLLKVAAVDGVRLLKGKVGKIEQVNGSLTLRVEDVESGTLLDETADLVVLATGMVPNAAAEELPLFGPKDSDGFSLGDPANGVVPAGVARRPEDVASSVRDATGAAARAMATARRGA
;
A
#
# COMPACT_ATOMS: atom_id res chain seq x y z
N ARG A 1 1.06 15.24 5.94
CA ARG A 1 0.90 13.77 6.00
C ARG A 1 -0.41 13.45 6.69
N ARG A 2 -1.21 12.59 6.12
CA ARG A 2 -2.40 12.03 6.76
C ARG A 2 -2.32 10.52 6.66
N ALA A 3 -2.39 9.85 7.81
CA ALA A 3 -2.59 8.42 7.86
C ALA A 3 -4.10 8.12 7.80
N PRO A 4 -4.55 7.10 7.06
CA PRO A 4 -5.98 6.82 6.94
C PRO A 4 -6.57 6.29 8.25
N GLY A 5 -7.73 6.84 8.65
CA GLY A 5 -8.52 6.37 9.78
C GLY A 5 -7.77 6.41 11.12
N ARG A 6 -7.82 5.32 11.88
CA ARG A 6 -7.20 5.20 13.21
C ARG A 6 -5.66 5.22 13.21
N ASN A 7 -5.03 5.13 12.03
CA ASN A 7 -3.58 5.18 11.94
C ASN A 7 -3.02 6.60 12.21
N GLU A 8 -3.86 7.63 12.24
CA GLU A 8 -3.46 8.98 12.63
C GLU A 8 -2.99 9.03 14.09
N ASP A 9 -3.63 8.27 14.98
CA ASP A 9 -3.22 8.16 16.40
C ASP A 9 -1.83 7.52 16.53
N VAL A 10 -1.48 6.59 15.64
CA VAL A 10 -0.14 5.97 15.59
C VAL A 10 0.90 7.00 15.19
N LEU A 11 0.62 7.85 14.21
CA LEU A 11 1.52 8.91 13.78
C LEU A 11 1.85 9.88 14.92
N LEU A 12 0.82 10.30 15.67
CA LEU A 12 1.00 11.16 16.84
C LEU A 12 1.85 10.51 17.93
N LYS A 13 1.63 9.22 18.21
CA LYS A 13 2.43 8.45 19.16
C LYS A 13 3.88 8.33 18.73
N VAL A 14 4.12 8.03 17.46
CA VAL A 14 5.48 7.92 16.90
C VAL A 14 6.20 9.25 16.93
N ALA A 15 5.52 10.36 16.61
CA ALA A 15 6.09 11.69 16.66
C ALA A 15 6.52 12.13 18.08
N ALA A 16 5.90 11.53 19.12
CA ALA A 16 6.22 11.81 20.53
C ALA A 16 7.35 10.94 21.11
N VAL A 17 7.88 9.98 20.33
CA VAL A 17 8.97 9.10 20.77
C VAL A 17 10.29 9.83 20.65
N ASP A 18 11.08 9.82 21.73
CA ASP A 18 12.45 10.39 21.72
C ASP A 18 13.32 9.74 20.63
N GLY A 19 14.08 10.58 19.94
CA GLY A 19 14.97 10.14 18.86
C GLY A 19 14.26 9.94 17.49
N VAL A 20 12.94 10.11 17.42
CA VAL A 20 12.22 10.11 16.14
C VAL A 20 12.15 11.52 15.57
N ARG A 21 12.66 11.69 14.35
CA ARG A 21 12.57 12.93 13.59
C ARG A 21 11.69 12.73 12.35
N LEU A 22 10.71 13.57 12.18
CA LEU A 22 9.82 13.57 11.01
C LEU A 22 10.24 14.70 10.06
N LEU A 23 10.68 14.32 8.87
CA LEU A 23 10.97 15.26 7.78
C LEU A 23 9.84 15.23 6.75
N LYS A 24 9.44 16.39 6.30
CA LYS A 24 8.43 16.52 5.25
C LYS A 24 9.13 16.81 3.94
N GLY A 25 9.36 15.77 3.16
CA GLY A 25 10.10 15.93 1.93
C GLY A 25 10.06 14.70 1.05
N LYS A 26 10.88 14.74 0.02
CA LYS A 26 11.12 13.62 -0.90
C LYS A 26 12.56 13.20 -0.82
N VAL A 27 12.80 11.90 -0.76
CA VAL A 27 14.14 11.33 -0.95
C VAL A 27 14.40 11.30 -2.45
N GLY A 28 15.35 12.11 -2.90
CA GLY A 28 15.74 12.20 -4.31
C GLY A 28 16.78 11.17 -4.69
N LYS A 29 17.66 10.79 -3.75
CA LYS A 29 18.75 9.84 -4.00
C LYS A 29 19.15 9.11 -2.72
N ILE A 30 19.53 7.84 -2.88
CA ILE A 30 20.14 7.03 -1.82
C ILE A 30 21.41 6.42 -2.41
N GLU A 31 22.53 6.61 -1.72
CA GLU A 31 23.84 6.09 -2.14
C GLU A 31 24.53 5.40 -0.96
N GLN A 32 25.30 4.39 -1.25
CA GLN A 32 26.20 3.80 -0.27
C GLN A 32 27.57 4.48 -0.36
N VAL A 33 27.99 5.10 0.73
CA VAL A 33 29.27 5.79 0.83
C VAL A 33 30.00 5.29 2.08
N ASN A 34 31.19 4.73 1.90
CA ASN A 34 32.04 4.24 3.00
C ASN A 34 31.34 3.26 3.97
N GLY A 35 30.42 2.43 3.46
CA GLY A 35 29.70 1.44 4.27
C GLY A 35 28.41 1.95 4.91
N SER A 36 28.13 3.25 4.89
CA SER A 36 26.89 3.86 5.35
C SER A 36 26.00 4.27 4.17
N LEU A 37 24.70 4.44 4.41
CA LEU A 37 23.74 4.93 3.42
C LEU A 37 23.58 6.44 3.58
N THR A 38 23.77 7.18 2.50
CA THR A 38 23.52 8.62 2.45
C THR A 38 22.27 8.89 1.65
N LEU A 39 21.32 9.61 2.26
CA LEU A 39 20.05 9.99 1.65
C LEU A 39 20.06 11.48 1.37
N ARG A 40 19.85 11.85 0.11
CA ARG A 40 19.61 13.25 -0.25
C ARG A 40 18.11 13.52 -0.21
N VAL A 41 17.71 14.41 0.69
CA VAL A 41 16.31 14.73 0.98
C VAL A 41 16.05 16.21 0.70
N GLU A 42 15.03 16.50 -0.08
CA GLU A 42 14.51 17.85 -0.20
C GLU A 42 13.50 18.09 0.93
N ASP A 43 13.83 18.94 1.88
CA ASP A 43 12.89 19.37 2.91
C ASP A 43 11.96 20.46 2.34
N VAL A 44 10.69 20.13 2.22
CA VAL A 44 9.68 21.03 1.62
C VAL A 44 9.34 22.21 2.55
N GLU A 45 9.59 22.10 3.85
CA GLU A 45 9.27 23.17 4.81
C GLU A 45 10.33 24.27 4.81
N SER A 46 11.59 23.88 4.75
CA SER A 46 12.71 24.82 4.66
C SER A 46 13.15 25.16 3.24
N GLY A 47 12.74 24.36 2.26
CA GLY A 47 13.17 24.48 0.86
C GLY A 47 14.63 24.12 0.63
N THR A 48 15.26 23.40 1.57
CA THR A 48 16.69 23.05 1.52
C THR A 48 16.91 21.57 1.19
N LEU A 49 18.06 21.29 0.58
CA LEU A 49 18.54 19.93 0.40
C LEU A 49 19.37 19.53 1.62
N LEU A 50 19.01 18.40 2.22
CA LEU A 50 19.68 17.80 3.36
C LEU A 50 20.31 16.48 2.95
N ASP A 51 21.52 16.21 3.43
CA ASP A 51 22.15 14.90 3.33
C ASP A 51 22.08 14.22 4.71
N GLU A 52 21.33 13.13 4.80
CA GLU A 52 21.14 12.34 6.01
C GLU A 52 21.88 11.01 5.88
N THR A 53 22.49 10.57 6.97
CA THR A 53 23.20 9.29 7.00
C THR A 53 22.45 8.28 7.84
N ALA A 54 22.37 7.04 7.38
CA ALA A 54 21.68 5.95 8.07
C ALA A 54 22.43 4.62 7.89
N ASP A 55 22.33 3.75 8.88
CA ASP A 55 22.82 2.37 8.80
C ASP A 55 21.83 1.46 8.08
N LEU A 56 20.54 1.81 8.14
CA LEU A 56 19.45 1.08 7.50
C LEU A 56 18.44 2.05 6.91
N VAL A 57 18.01 1.79 5.69
CA VAL A 57 16.91 2.50 5.04
C VAL A 57 15.77 1.52 4.71
N VAL A 58 14.59 1.80 5.24
CA VAL A 58 13.38 1.02 4.94
C VAL A 58 12.53 1.79 3.94
N LEU A 59 12.33 1.19 2.76
CA LEU A 59 11.50 1.77 1.71
C LEU A 59 10.05 1.34 1.91
N ALA A 60 9.17 2.29 2.25
CA ALA A 60 7.74 2.08 2.27
C ALA A 60 7.17 2.29 0.86
N THR A 61 7.31 1.28 0.02
CA THR A 61 6.80 1.26 -1.36
C THR A 61 5.31 0.93 -1.38
N GLY A 62 4.67 1.08 -2.54
CA GLY A 62 3.28 0.67 -2.74
C GLY A 62 3.13 -0.85 -2.82
N MET A 63 1.89 -1.30 -3.07
CA MET A 63 1.57 -2.69 -3.33
C MET A 63 1.42 -2.91 -4.84
N VAL A 64 2.03 -3.97 -5.34
CA VAL A 64 1.85 -4.46 -6.70
C VAL A 64 1.20 -5.84 -6.59
N PRO A 65 0.12 -6.14 -7.33
CA PRO A 65 -0.52 -7.44 -7.26
C PRO A 65 0.38 -8.51 -7.88
N ASN A 66 0.49 -9.67 -7.24
CA ASN A 66 1.26 -10.81 -7.79
C ASN A 66 0.72 -11.23 -9.17
N ALA A 67 -0.57 -11.09 -9.38
CA ALA A 67 -1.23 -11.36 -10.65
C ALA A 67 -0.83 -10.41 -11.79
N ALA A 68 -0.10 -9.33 -11.51
CA ALA A 68 0.46 -8.48 -12.57
C ALA A 68 1.57 -9.18 -13.36
N ALA A 69 2.33 -10.08 -12.70
CA ALA A 69 3.43 -10.83 -13.29
C ALA A 69 3.00 -12.18 -13.89
N GLU A 70 1.86 -12.74 -13.45
CA GLU A 70 1.38 -14.07 -13.85
C GLU A 70 -0.11 -14.00 -14.21
N GLU A 71 -0.50 -14.79 -15.22
CA GLU A 71 -1.91 -15.03 -15.49
C GLU A 71 -2.45 -16.07 -14.51
N LEU A 72 -3.29 -15.63 -13.58
CA LEU A 72 -3.98 -16.53 -12.67
C LEU A 72 -5.31 -16.97 -13.29
N PRO A 73 -5.60 -18.28 -13.35
CA PRO A 73 -6.89 -18.79 -13.78
C PRO A 73 -8.01 -18.16 -12.92
N LEU A 74 -9.14 -17.84 -13.53
CA LEU A 74 -10.33 -17.28 -12.86
C LEU A 74 -10.16 -15.92 -12.18
N PHE A 75 -9.05 -15.21 -12.43
CA PHE A 75 -8.81 -13.90 -11.82
C PHE A 75 -9.68 -12.79 -12.41
N GLY A 76 -10.22 -13.02 -13.60
CA GLY A 76 -11.01 -12.04 -14.34
C GLY A 76 -10.18 -10.93 -14.99
N PRO A 77 -10.84 -9.93 -15.57
CA PRO A 77 -10.16 -8.77 -16.14
C PRO A 77 -9.41 -7.98 -15.06
N LYS A 78 -8.33 -7.33 -15.48
CA LYS A 78 -7.44 -6.52 -14.61
C LYS A 78 -7.56 -5.04 -14.97
N ASP A 79 -7.32 -4.18 -14.01
CA ASP A 79 -7.09 -2.76 -14.25
C ASP A 79 -5.68 -2.49 -14.80
N SER A 80 -5.34 -1.20 -15.01
CA SER A 80 -4.02 -0.78 -15.50
C SER A 80 -2.87 -1.14 -14.58
N ASP A 81 -3.13 -1.34 -13.29
CA ASP A 81 -2.14 -1.66 -12.28
C ASP A 81 -2.04 -3.18 -12.02
N GLY A 82 -2.91 -3.96 -12.66
CA GLY A 82 -2.94 -5.42 -12.57
C GLY A 82 -3.84 -5.98 -11.47
N PHE A 83 -4.65 -5.15 -10.79
CA PHE A 83 -5.64 -5.61 -9.82
C PHE A 83 -6.89 -6.15 -10.51
N SER A 84 -7.54 -7.14 -9.89
CA SER A 84 -8.74 -7.77 -10.45
C SER A 84 -9.95 -6.84 -10.40
N LEU A 85 -10.58 -6.65 -11.53
CA LEU A 85 -11.90 -6.02 -11.65
C LEU A 85 -13.04 -6.99 -11.34
N GLY A 86 -12.73 -8.30 -11.28
CA GLY A 86 -13.71 -9.36 -11.15
C GLY A 86 -14.48 -9.62 -12.45
N ASP A 87 -15.28 -10.67 -12.41
CA ASP A 87 -16.22 -11.02 -13.47
C ASP A 87 -17.51 -11.56 -12.83
N PRO A 88 -18.41 -10.67 -12.40
CA PRO A 88 -19.65 -11.09 -11.72
C PRO A 88 -20.55 -11.94 -12.59
N ALA A 89 -20.48 -11.81 -13.92
CA ALA A 89 -21.27 -12.63 -14.85
C ALA A 89 -20.82 -14.10 -14.80
N ASN A 90 -19.53 -14.35 -14.60
CA ASN A 90 -18.96 -15.68 -14.43
C ASN A 90 -18.67 -16.05 -12.95
N GLY A 91 -19.28 -15.32 -12.01
CA GLY A 91 -19.19 -15.63 -10.59
C GLY A 91 -17.89 -15.24 -9.90
N VAL A 92 -17.02 -14.46 -10.55
CA VAL A 92 -15.74 -14.02 -9.99
C VAL A 92 -15.90 -12.72 -9.23
N VAL A 93 -15.73 -12.77 -7.90
CA VAL A 93 -15.85 -11.60 -7.01
C VAL A 93 -14.53 -11.42 -6.26
N PRO A 94 -13.67 -10.47 -6.66
CA PRO A 94 -12.40 -10.23 -5.98
C PRO A 94 -12.63 -9.54 -4.62
N ALA A 95 -11.70 -9.76 -3.69
CA ALA A 95 -11.72 -9.18 -2.36
C ALA A 95 -10.32 -8.76 -1.89
N GLY A 96 -10.27 -7.76 -1.02
CA GLY A 96 -9.05 -7.29 -0.38
C GLY A 96 -7.98 -6.85 -1.36
N VAL A 97 -6.74 -7.24 -1.10
CA VAL A 97 -5.58 -6.84 -1.91
C VAL A 97 -5.56 -7.41 -3.33
N ALA A 98 -6.40 -8.37 -3.65
CA ALA A 98 -6.60 -8.81 -5.03
C ALA A 98 -7.28 -7.74 -5.89
N ARG A 99 -8.06 -6.86 -5.26
CA ARG A 99 -8.87 -5.83 -5.89
C ARG A 99 -8.22 -4.45 -5.91
N ARG A 100 -7.46 -4.11 -4.85
CA ARG A 100 -6.76 -2.83 -4.70
C ARG A 100 -5.83 -2.86 -3.49
N PRO A 101 -4.88 -1.91 -3.37
CA PRO A 101 -4.07 -1.82 -2.16
C PRO A 101 -4.95 -1.55 -0.93
N GLU A 102 -4.88 -2.43 0.06
CA GLU A 102 -5.64 -2.31 1.32
C GLU A 102 -4.83 -2.85 2.51
N ASP A 103 -5.15 -2.35 3.73
CA ASP A 103 -4.67 -2.93 4.98
C ASP A 103 -5.43 -4.22 5.33
N VAL A 104 -4.93 -4.95 6.34
CA VAL A 104 -5.52 -6.22 6.78
C VAL A 104 -6.97 -6.05 7.22
N ALA A 105 -7.28 -5.02 8.03
CA ALA A 105 -8.63 -4.81 8.55
C ALA A 105 -9.62 -4.46 7.43
N SER A 106 -9.18 -3.67 6.45
CA SER A 106 -9.98 -3.34 5.26
C SER A 106 -10.19 -4.56 4.37
N SER A 107 -9.15 -5.38 4.18
CA SER A 107 -9.24 -6.63 3.42
C SER A 107 -10.27 -7.60 4.03
N VAL A 108 -10.29 -7.75 5.35
CA VAL A 108 -11.27 -8.60 6.05
C VAL A 108 -12.70 -8.08 5.85
N ARG A 109 -12.91 -6.77 5.96
CA ARG A 109 -14.24 -6.16 5.72
C ARG A 109 -14.68 -6.34 4.27
N ASP A 110 -13.79 -6.11 3.32
CA ASP A 110 -14.09 -6.28 1.89
C ASP A 110 -14.40 -7.73 1.54
N ALA A 111 -13.69 -8.70 2.14
CA ALA A 111 -13.96 -10.14 1.99
C ALA A 111 -15.36 -10.50 2.46
N THR A 112 -15.84 -9.94 3.58
CA THR A 112 -17.21 -10.14 4.06
C THR A 112 -18.25 -9.63 3.03
N GLY A 113 -18.01 -8.45 2.46
CA GLY A 113 -18.86 -7.88 1.41
C GLY A 113 -18.82 -8.71 0.12
N ALA A 114 -17.64 -9.22 -0.26
CA ALA A 114 -17.48 -10.09 -1.43
C ALA A 114 -18.23 -11.41 -1.26
N ALA A 115 -18.17 -12.03 -0.08
CA ALA A 115 -18.91 -13.25 0.25
C ALA A 115 -20.42 -13.03 0.14
N ALA A 116 -20.93 -11.91 0.65
CA ALA A 116 -22.35 -11.57 0.53
C ALA A 116 -22.79 -11.39 -0.95
N ARG A 117 -21.94 -10.74 -1.79
CA ARG A 117 -22.19 -10.62 -3.23
C ARG A 117 -22.18 -11.97 -3.92
N ALA A 118 -21.21 -12.83 -3.62
CA ALA A 118 -21.14 -14.18 -4.20
C ALA A 118 -22.36 -15.02 -3.85
N MET A 119 -22.82 -14.99 -2.61
CA MET A 119 -24.06 -15.66 -2.18
C MET A 119 -25.30 -15.13 -2.91
N ALA A 120 -25.40 -13.81 -3.11
CA ALA A 120 -26.51 -13.22 -3.84
C ALA A 120 -26.51 -13.62 -5.32
N THR A 121 -25.34 -13.74 -5.94
CA THR A 121 -25.21 -14.20 -7.32
C THR A 121 -25.59 -15.68 -7.45
N ALA A 122 -25.11 -16.54 -6.55
CA ALA A 122 -25.44 -17.95 -6.55
C ALA A 122 -26.96 -18.22 -6.41
N ARG A 123 -27.65 -17.43 -5.60
CA ARG A 123 -29.12 -17.54 -5.43
C ARG A 123 -29.93 -17.09 -6.64
N ARG A 124 -29.38 -16.24 -7.51
CA ARG A 124 -30.05 -15.78 -8.74
C ARG A 124 -29.88 -16.74 -9.90
N GLY A 125 -28.86 -17.60 -9.84
CA GLY A 125 -28.59 -18.60 -10.88
C GLY A 125 -29.16 -19.99 -10.57
N ALA A 126 -29.78 -20.17 -9.40
CA ALA A 126 -30.52 -21.36 -9.00
C ALA A 126 -32.02 -21.13 -9.19
#